data_c023e4c79a91efba86a594deccf7899c
#
_entry.id   c023e4c79a91efba86a594deccf7899c
#
_cell.length_a   1.000
_cell.length_b   1.000
_cell.length_c   1.000
_cell.angle_alpha   90.00
_cell.angle_beta   90.00
_cell.angle_gamma   90.00
#
_symmetry.space_group_name_H-M   'P 1'
#
loop_
_entity.id
_entity.type
_entity.pdbx_description
1 polymer ?
#
loop_
_entity_poly.entity_id
_entity_poly.type
_entity_poly.pdbx_seq_one_letter_code
_entity_poly.pdbx_strand_id
1 'polypeptide(L)'
;RDVAGMLRSFDYAAAMIEMSWASDTDTDEAGALRAERAREWSARAREHFVAAYVAAAAPDDGSDGDTGADLTGPHRVLLDAYVADKAVYEVMYEIRNRPTWVSIPLEALERVARS
;
A
#
# COMPACT_ATOMS: atom_id res chain seq x y z
N ARG A 1 -10.39 -2.30 -8.84
CA ARG A 1 -9.37 -1.52 -9.53
C ARG A 1 -9.04 -0.22 -8.81
N ASP A 2 -10.05 0.55 -8.48
CA ASP A 2 -9.84 1.85 -7.81
C ASP A 2 -9.23 1.67 -6.43
N VAL A 3 -9.61 0.62 -5.71
CA VAL A 3 -9.04 0.29 -4.40
C VAL A 3 -7.55 0.04 -4.52
N ALA A 4 -7.15 -0.77 -5.50
CA ALA A 4 -5.72 -1.04 -5.72
C ALA A 4 -4.94 0.24 -6.02
N GLY A 5 -5.51 1.12 -6.84
CA GLY A 5 -4.89 2.42 -7.12
C GLY A 5 -4.71 3.27 -5.89
N MET A 6 -5.71 3.31 -5.02
CA MET A 6 -5.63 4.06 -3.77
C MET A 6 -4.58 3.47 -2.82
N LEU A 7 -4.53 2.15 -2.72
CA LEU A 7 -3.51 1.49 -1.88
C LEU A 7 -2.10 1.82 -2.34
N ARG A 8 -1.89 1.88 -3.65
CA ARG A 8 -0.59 2.28 -4.20
C ARG A 8 -0.25 3.73 -3.85
N SER A 9 -1.26 4.60 -3.83
CA SER A 9 -1.06 6.01 -3.46
C SER A 9 -0.53 6.15 -2.03
N PHE A 10 -0.98 5.33 -1.11
CA PHE A 10 -0.48 5.38 0.26
C PHE A 10 1.01 5.02 0.33
N ASP A 11 1.44 4.02 -0.43
CA ASP A 11 2.85 3.63 -0.48
C ASP A 11 3.72 4.75 -1.05
N TYR A 12 3.25 5.40 -2.11
CA TYR A 12 3.98 6.53 -2.69
C TYR A 12 4.04 7.72 -1.74
N ALA A 13 2.96 8.02 -1.04
CA ALA A 13 2.95 9.10 -0.08
C ALA A 13 3.97 8.87 1.04
N ALA A 14 4.03 7.65 1.57
CA ALA A 14 4.99 7.31 2.61
C ALA A 14 6.42 7.42 2.10
N ALA A 15 6.68 6.93 0.89
CA ALA A 15 8.00 7.00 0.28
C ALA A 15 8.43 8.45 0.02
N MET A 16 7.52 9.31 -0.40
CA MET A 16 7.81 10.72 -0.60
C MET A 16 8.21 11.40 0.71
N ILE A 17 7.55 11.06 1.80
CA ILE A 17 7.91 11.57 3.11
C ILE A 17 9.33 11.14 3.47
N GLU A 18 9.66 9.85 3.30
CA GLU A 18 11.01 9.36 3.54
C GLU A 18 12.06 10.12 2.73
N MET A 19 11.82 10.29 1.45
CA MET A 19 12.77 10.92 0.55
C MET A 19 12.96 12.39 0.84
N SER A 20 11.89 13.12 1.17
CA SER A 20 11.99 14.55 1.43
C SER A 20 12.72 14.86 2.73
N TRP A 21 12.71 13.92 3.67
CA TRP A 21 13.38 14.13 4.96
C TRP A 21 14.80 13.55 4.97
N ALA A 22 15.12 12.66 4.04
CA ALA A 22 16.45 12.07 3.94
C ALA A 22 17.53 13.08 3.55
N SER A 23 17.14 14.21 2.99
CA SER A 23 18.07 15.28 2.61
C SER A 23 18.41 16.22 3.76
N ASP A 24 17.71 16.13 4.88
CA ASP A 24 18.02 16.93 6.05
C ASP A 24 19.07 16.22 6.92
N THR A 25 19.80 17.04 7.66
CA THR A 25 20.94 16.63 8.47
C THR A 25 20.61 15.71 9.64
N ASP A 26 19.70 14.79 9.46
CA ASP A 26 19.31 13.90 10.53
C ASP A 26 20.31 12.79 10.74
N THR A 27 20.48 12.41 11.98
CA THR A 27 21.22 11.21 12.32
C THR A 27 20.58 10.01 11.67
N ASP A 28 21.39 9.01 11.32
CA ASP A 28 20.90 7.77 10.73
C ASP A 28 19.75 7.13 11.53
N GLU A 29 19.82 7.25 12.87
CA GLU A 29 18.79 6.73 13.76
C GLU A 29 17.45 7.46 13.59
N ALA A 30 17.49 8.77 13.49
CA ALA A 30 16.26 9.56 13.30
C ALA A 30 15.65 9.28 11.92
N GLY A 31 16.48 9.15 10.90
CA GLY A 31 16.03 8.79 9.57
C GLY A 31 15.39 7.41 9.52
N ALA A 32 16.00 6.43 10.18
CA ALA A 32 15.47 5.07 10.26
C ALA A 32 14.12 5.04 10.98
N LEU A 33 13.98 5.81 12.06
CA LEU A 33 12.72 5.89 12.80
C LEU A 33 11.60 6.51 11.97
N ARG A 34 11.92 7.55 11.22
CA ARG A 34 10.93 8.18 10.32
C ARG A 34 10.51 7.24 9.21
N ALA A 35 11.44 6.50 8.63
CA ALA A 35 11.13 5.51 7.61
C ALA A 35 10.19 4.45 8.16
N GLU A 36 10.47 3.95 9.36
CA GLU A 36 9.63 2.97 10.02
C GLU A 36 8.22 3.52 10.29
N ARG A 37 8.13 4.74 10.79
CA ARG A 37 6.83 5.38 11.04
C ARG A 37 6.04 5.61 9.76
N ALA A 38 6.71 5.99 8.68
CA ALA A 38 6.05 6.16 7.39
C ALA A 38 5.49 4.84 6.88
N ARG A 39 6.24 3.75 7.04
CA ARG A 39 5.77 2.41 6.67
C ARG A 39 4.58 1.97 7.52
N GLU A 40 4.64 2.22 8.82
CA GLU A 40 3.52 1.91 9.72
C GLU A 40 2.28 2.71 9.36
N TRP A 41 2.46 3.99 9.05
CA TRP A 41 1.35 4.84 8.62
C TRP A 41 0.71 4.28 7.34
N SER A 42 1.53 3.94 6.37
CA SER A 42 1.04 3.39 5.10
C SER A 42 0.29 2.08 5.33
N ALA A 43 0.82 1.20 6.17
CA ALA A 43 0.17 -0.07 6.49
C ALA A 43 -1.19 0.15 7.14
N ARG A 44 -1.26 1.06 8.12
CA ARG A 44 -2.53 1.38 8.78
C ARG A 44 -3.51 2.04 7.83
N ALA A 45 -3.02 2.94 6.98
CA ALA A 45 -3.89 3.59 5.99
C ALA A 45 -4.50 2.57 5.04
N ARG A 46 -3.72 1.60 4.60
CA ARG A 46 -4.23 0.52 3.75
C ARG A 46 -5.30 -0.31 4.48
N GLU A 47 -5.03 -0.69 5.71
CA GLU A 47 -5.98 -1.46 6.50
C GLU A 47 -7.29 -0.71 6.71
N HIS A 48 -7.21 0.55 7.12
CA HIS A 48 -8.38 1.37 7.34
C HIS A 48 -9.17 1.61 6.06
N PHE A 49 -8.48 1.84 4.95
CA PHE A 49 -9.15 2.04 3.68
C PHE A 49 -9.90 0.78 3.23
N VAL A 50 -9.25 -0.38 3.32
CA VAL A 50 -9.88 -1.65 2.94
C VAL A 50 -11.07 -1.93 3.86
N ALA A 51 -10.93 -1.72 5.16
CA ALA A 51 -12.00 -1.93 6.12
C ALA A 51 -13.20 -1.02 5.81
N ALA A 52 -12.96 0.25 5.53
CA ALA A 52 -14.01 1.19 5.19
C ALA A 52 -14.70 0.82 3.87
N TYR A 53 -13.92 0.38 2.89
CA TYR A 53 -14.46 -0.06 1.60
C TYR A 53 -15.35 -1.29 1.77
N VAL A 54 -14.89 -2.27 2.53
CA VAL A 54 -15.66 -3.49 2.79
C VAL A 54 -16.96 -3.16 3.51
N ALA A 55 -16.91 -2.29 4.52
CA ALA A 55 -18.08 -1.87 5.26
C ALA A 55 -19.08 -1.14 4.38
N ALA A 56 -18.61 -0.27 3.48
CA ALA A 56 -19.47 0.48 2.57
C ALA A 56 -20.07 -0.40 1.47
N ALA A 57 -19.36 -1.41 1.04
CA ALA A 57 -19.79 -2.31 -0.02
C ALA A 57 -20.59 -3.50 0.51
N ALA A 58 -20.64 -3.70 1.83
CA ALA A 58 -21.38 -4.81 2.41
C ALA A 58 -22.86 -4.69 2.05
N PRO A 59 -23.48 -5.78 1.55
CA PRO A 59 -24.90 -5.74 1.27
C PRO A 59 -25.68 -5.56 2.56
N ASP A 60 -26.66 -4.67 2.51
CA ASP A 60 -27.52 -4.38 3.66
C ASP A 60 -28.59 -5.47 3.74
N ASP A 61 -28.18 -6.71 3.88
CA ASP A 61 -29.07 -7.85 3.87
C ASP A 61 -29.35 -8.41 5.27
N GLY A 62 -28.90 -7.69 6.30
CA GLY A 62 -29.11 -8.13 7.68
C GLY A 62 -28.30 -9.37 8.04
N SER A 63 -27.44 -9.82 7.20
CA SER A 63 -26.56 -10.90 7.57
C SER A 63 -25.57 -10.38 8.60
N ASP A 64 -25.69 -10.87 9.80
CA ASP A 64 -24.70 -10.68 10.86
C ASP A 64 -23.42 -11.39 10.53
N GLY A 65 -23.29 -11.76 9.30
CA GLY A 65 -22.09 -12.38 8.88
C GLY A 65 -20.94 -11.52 9.31
N ASP A 66 -19.96 -12.13 9.83
CA ASP A 66 -18.70 -11.57 10.11
C ASP A 66 -18.38 -10.46 9.10
N THR A 67 -18.76 -9.26 9.47
CA THR A 67 -18.34 -8.10 8.71
C THR A 67 -16.89 -7.82 9.01
N GLY A 68 -16.11 -8.87 9.12
CA GLY A 68 -14.69 -8.71 9.30
C GLY A 68 -14.21 -7.61 8.38
N ALA A 69 -13.49 -6.67 8.92
CA ALA A 69 -12.90 -5.58 8.18
C ALA A 69 -11.93 -6.09 7.11
N ASP A 70 -11.92 -7.37 6.84
CA ASP A 70 -11.00 -8.00 5.92
C ASP A 70 -11.72 -8.56 4.71
N LEU A 71 -11.12 -8.37 3.56
CA LEU A 71 -11.49 -9.11 2.38
C LEU A 71 -11.06 -10.55 2.57
N THR A 72 -11.96 -11.50 2.28
CA THR A 72 -11.67 -12.92 2.44
C THR A 72 -11.71 -13.63 1.09
N GLY A 73 -10.90 -14.68 0.97
CA GLY A 73 -10.95 -15.60 -0.16
C GLY A 73 -10.72 -14.93 -1.51
N PRO A 74 -11.63 -15.17 -2.47
CA PRO A 74 -11.43 -14.68 -3.84
C PRO A 74 -11.28 -13.17 -3.96
N HIS A 75 -11.93 -12.41 -3.09
CA HIS A 75 -11.83 -10.94 -3.13
C HIS A 75 -10.42 -10.47 -2.76
N ARG A 76 -9.80 -11.12 -1.80
CA ARG A 76 -8.42 -10.80 -1.42
C ARG A 76 -7.45 -11.15 -2.54
N VAL A 77 -7.63 -12.32 -3.15
CA VAL A 77 -6.79 -12.74 -4.28
C VAL A 77 -6.92 -11.75 -5.43
N LEU A 78 -8.14 -11.33 -5.73
CA LEU A 78 -8.38 -10.38 -6.82
C LEU A 78 -7.73 -9.03 -6.53
N LEU A 79 -7.85 -8.53 -5.30
CA LEU A 79 -7.21 -7.28 -4.91
C LEU A 79 -5.70 -7.37 -5.04
N ASP A 80 -5.11 -8.45 -4.53
CA ASP A 80 -3.67 -8.67 -4.63
C ASP A 80 -3.22 -8.72 -6.09
N ALA A 81 -4.03 -9.33 -6.97
CA ALA A 81 -3.73 -9.38 -8.39
C ALA A 81 -3.74 -7.97 -9.02
N TYR A 82 -4.70 -7.13 -8.68
CA TYR A 82 -4.73 -5.75 -9.16
C TYR A 82 -3.56 -4.92 -8.63
N VAL A 83 -3.22 -5.10 -7.36
CA VAL A 83 -2.07 -4.41 -6.77
C VAL A 83 -0.78 -4.84 -7.48
N ALA A 84 -0.61 -6.14 -7.70
CA ALA A 84 0.56 -6.66 -8.41
C ALA A 84 0.65 -6.13 -9.83
N ASP A 85 -0.48 -6.11 -10.56
CA ASP A 85 -0.52 -5.58 -11.91
C ASP A 85 -0.08 -4.13 -11.98
N LYS A 86 -0.62 -3.30 -11.10
CA LYS A 86 -0.23 -1.89 -11.02
C LYS A 86 1.23 -1.74 -10.62
N ALA A 87 1.71 -2.54 -9.68
CA ALA A 87 3.09 -2.46 -9.24
C ALA A 87 4.07 -2.83 -10.36
N VAL A 88 3.75 -3.84 -11.17
CA VAL A 88 4.56 -4.19 -12.34
C VAL A 88 4.63 -3.02 -13.32
N TYR A 89 3.50 -2.40 -13.61
CA TYR A 89 3.46 -1.22 -14.47
C TYR A 89 4.34 -0.09 -13.89
N GLU A 90 4.24 0.12 -12.59
CA GLU A 90 5.02 1.15 -11.90
C GLU A 90 6.52 0.87 -11.95
N VAL A 91 6.92 -0.39 -11.82
CA VAL A 91 8.34 -0.76 -11.95
C VAL A 91 8.87 -0.29 -13.31
N MET A 92 8.15 -0.59 -14.37
CA MET A 92 8.57 -0.17 -15.72
C MET A 92 8.58 1.34 -15.87
N TYR A 93 7.57 2.02 -15.32
CA TYR A 93 7.51 3.46 -15.35
C TYR A 93 8.68 4.10 -14.61
N GLU A 94 8.97 3.61 -13.41
CA GLU A 94 10.03 4.20 -12.58
C GLU A 94 11.42 3.93 -13.16
N ILE A 95 11.66 2.77 -13.72
CA ILE A 95 12.94 2.49 -14.40
C ILE A 95 13.19 3.51 -15.51
N ARG A 96 12.16 3.88 -16.25
CA ARG A 96 12.28 4.82 -17.37
C ARG A 96 12.36 6.27 -16.94
N ASN A 97 11.67 6.63 -15.87
CA ASN A 97 11.47 8.03 -15.50
C ASN A 97 12.14 8.43 -14.19
N ARG A 98 12.14 7.55 -13.18
CA ARG A 98 12.68 7.84 -11.85
C ARG A 98 13.30 6.57 -11.26
N PRO A 99 14.47 6.15 -11.77
CA PRO A 99 15.03 4.86 -11.33
C PRO A 99 15.24 4.74 -9.82
N THR A 100 15.46 5.84 -9.13
CA THR A 100 15.64 5.81 -7.67
C THR A 100 14.35 5.49 -6.92
N TRP A 101 13.21 5.56 -7.59
CA TRP A 101 11.90 5.28 -6.99
C TRP A 101 11.44 3.85 -7.23
N VAL A 102 12.20 3.05 -7.97
CA VAL A 102 11.80 1.69 -8.34
C VAL A 102 11.59 0.78 -7.13
N SER A 103 12.24 1.09 -6.00
CA SER A 103 12.07 0.31 -4.77
C SER A 103 10.63 0.32 -4.26
N ILE A 104 9.87 1.38 -4.54
CA ILE A 104 8.48 1.49 -4.05
C ILE A 104 7.60 0.37 -4.62
N PRO A 105 7.48 0.23 -5.95
CA PRO A 105 6.68 -0.87 -6.49
C PRO A 105 7.31 -2.24 -6.24
N LEU A 106 8.64 -2.36 -6.16
CA LEU A 106 9.27 -3.63 -5.85
C LEU A 106 8.90 -4.12 -4.46
N GLU A 107 8.88 -3.25 -3.47
CA GLU A 107 8.44 -3.60 -2.12
C GLU A 107 6.98 -4.06 -2.09
N ALA A 108 6.13 -3.44 -2.90
CA ALA A 108 4.74 -3.87 -3.01
C ALA A 108 4.62 -5.27 -3.58
N LEU A 109 5.40 -5.60 -4.59
CA LEU A 109 5.42 -6.94 -5.16
C LEU A 109 5.91 -7.97 -4.15
N GLU A 110 6.90 -7.63 -3.35
CA GLU A 110 7.38 -8.51 -2.28
C GLU A 110 6.29 -8.77 -1.24
N ARG A 111 5.53 -7.75 -0.86
CA ARG A 111 4.43 -7.93 0.09
C ARG A 111 3.37 -8.87 -0.45
N VAL A 112 2.98 -8.70 -1.71
CA VAL A 112 1.99 -9.57 -2.35
C VAL A 112 2.50 -11.01 -2.40
N ALA A 113 3.79 -11.19 -2.71
CA ALA A 113 4.37 -12.53 -2.79
C ALA A 113 4.41 -13.24 -1.44
N ARG A 114 4.49 -12.49 -0.34
CA ARG A 114 4.54 -13.07 1.01
C ARG A 114 3.16 -13.31 1.63
N SER A 115 2.13 -12.76 1.04
CA SER A 115 0.77 -12.90 1.59
C SER A 115 0.06 -14.19 1.18
#